data_798b8704184c2557c07d1c311f3cb6af
#
_entry.id   798b8704184c2557c07d1c311f3cb6af
#
_cell.length_a   1.000
_cell.length_b   1.000
_cell.length_c   1.000
_cell.angle_alpha   90.00
_cell.angle_beta   90.00
_cell.angle_gamma   90.00
#
_symmetry.space_group_name_H-M   'P 1'
#
loop_
_entity.id
_entity.type
_entity.pdbx_description
1 polymer ?
#
loop_
_entity_poly.entity_id
_entity_poly.type
_entity_poly.pdbx_seq_one_letter_code
_entity_poly.pdbx_strand_id
1 'polypeptide(L)'
;YAQRICGVCTLVHAIASVRSVEDALVYEPPPNAQLIRNLMIAAQFVHDHVMHFYHLHALDWVDVVSALQADPKQTSELAQSISAWPKSSPGYFRDLQFRLKKFVESGQLGPFANAYWGNPAYQLPAEANLMAVAHYLEALAWQREVVQIHTIFGGKNPHPSFLIGGAPSPI
;
A
#
# COMPACT_ATOMS: atom_id res chain seq x y z
N TYR A 1 20.36 4.81 12.68
CA TYR A 1 20.24 5.90 11.69
C TYR A 1 19.65 5.39 10.36
N ALA A 2 20.26 4.39 9.72
CA ALA A 2 19.84 3.87 8.41
C ALA A 2 18.35 3.52 8.38
N GLN A 3 17.83 2.84 9.39
CA GLN A 3 16.41 2.48 9.49
C GLN A 3 15.47 3.69 9.41
N ARG A 4 15.88 4.87 9.87
CA ARG A 4 15.04 6.09 9.91
C ARG A 4 15.03 6.87 8.59
N ILE A 5 15.72 6.38 7.57
CA ILE A 5 15.70 6.99 6.23
C ILE A 5 14.29 6.90 5.63
N CYS A 6 13.60 5.78 5.85
CA CYS A 6 12.29 5.54 5.27
C CYS A 6 11.36 4.78 6.23
N GLY A 7 10.12 5.26 6.40
CA GLY A 7 9.10 4.59 7.20
C GLY A 7 8.18 3.68 6.39
N VAL A 8 8.04 3.92 5.10
CA VAL A 8 7.27 3.07 4.18
C VAL A 8 8.08 1.81 3.84
N CYS A 9 9.31 1.96 3.36
CA CYS A 9 10.25 0.85 3.17
C CYS A 9 10.99 0.54 4.50
N THR A 10 10.24 0.33 5.55
CA THR A 10 10.67 0.38 6.96
C THR A 10 11.77 -0.59 7.34
N LEU A 11 11.92 -1.67 6.58
CA LEU A 11 12.87 -2.76 6.81
C LEU A 11 14.13 -2.64 5.97
N VAL A 12 14.03 -2.13 4.75
CA VAL A 12 15.06 -2.29 3.71
C VAL A 12 16.38 -1.63 4.08
N HIS A 13 16.33 -0.37 4.54
CA HIS A 13 17.55 0.34 4.96
C HIS A 13 18.18 -0.28 6.20
N ALA A 14 17.37 -0.82 7.11
CA ALA A 14 17.86 -1.52 8.29
C ALA A 14 18.61 -2.80 7.91
N ILE A 15 18.03 -3.64 7.06
CA ILE A 15 18.63 -4.88 6.58
C ILE A 15 19.92 -4.59 5.79
N ALA A 16 19.90 -3.61 4.91
CA ALA A 16 21.08 -3.24 4.14
C ALA A 16 22.24 -2.82 5.05
N SER A 17 21.95 -1.97 6.04
CA SER A 17 22.95 -1.54 7.02
C SER A 17 23.50 -2.69 7.85
N VAL A 18 22.64 -3.57 8.34
CA VAL A 18 23.07 -4.72 9.16
C VAL A 18 23.89 -5.72 8.36
N ARG A 19 23.45 -6.06 7.14
CA ARG A 19 24.21 -6.97 6.25
C ARG A 19 25.58 -6.41 5.90
N SER A 20 25.71 -5.10 5.70
CA SER A 20 27.01 -4.47 5.47
C SER A 20 27.96 -4.64 6.65
N VAL A 21 27.47 -4.57 7.89
CA VAL A 21 28.26 -4.78 9.10
C VAL A 21 28.60 -6.26 9.26
N GLU A 22 27.63 -7.15 9.05
CA GLU A 22 27.83 -8.60 9.13
C GLU A 22 28.88 -9.07 8.11
N ASP A 23 28.83 -8.56 6.89
CA ASP A 23 29.81 -8.83 5.84
C ASP A 23 31.22 -8.37 6.23
N ALA A 24 31.33 -7.15 6.76
CA ALA A 24 32.61 -6.60 7.23
C ALA A 24 33.21 -7.38 8.41
N LEU A 25 32.37 -7.98 9.24
CA LEU A 25 32.79 -8.78 10.40
C LEU A 25 32.91 -10.28 10.08
N VAL A 26 32.56 -10.70 8.86
CA VAL A 26 32.46 -12.12 8.45
C VAL A 26 31.54 -12.90 9.42
N TYR A 27 30.42 -12.27 9.80
CA TYR A 27 29.46 -12.84 10.72
C TYR A 27 28.28 -13.49 10.00
N GLU A 28 28.04 -14.76 10.28
CA GLU A 28 26.90 -15.51 9.75
C GLU A 28 25.79 -15.61 10.81
N PRO A 29 24.60 -14.99 10.58
CA PRO A 29 23.46 -15.13 11.48
C PRO A 29 22.98 -16.58 11.53
N PRO A 30 22.44 -17.04 12.69
CA PRO A 30 21.85 -18.36 12.79
C PRO A 30 20.74 -18.63 11.77
N PRO A 31 20.53 -19.89 11.33
CA PRO A 31 19.55 -20.21 10.28
C PRO A 31 18.13 -19.70 10.58
N ASN A 32 17.65 -19.81 11.82
CA ASN A 32 16.32 -19.27 12.18
C ASN A 32 16.25 -17.75 12.06
N ALA A 33 17.32 -17.04 12.38
CA ALA A 33 17.39 -15.60 12.21
C ALA A 33 17.27 -15.22 10.73
N GLN A 34 17.92 -15.97 9.85
CA GLN A 34 17.81 -15.79 8.40
C GLN A 34 16.38 -16.04 7.88
N LEU A 35 15.71 -17.10 8.39
CA LEU A 35 14.32 -17.39 8.03
C LEU A 35 13.38 -16.26 8.46
N ILE A 36 13.52 -15.76 9.69
CA ILE A 36 12.71 -14.65 10.19
C ILE A 36 12.93 -13.38 9.36
N ARG A 37 14.18 -13.04 9.07
CA ARG A 37 14.50 -11.92 8.19
C ARG A 37 13.87 -12.07 6.80
N ASN A 38 13.92 -13.27 6.23
CA ASN A 38 13.33 -13.54 4.93
C ASN A 38 11.81 -13.40 4.95
N LEU A 39 11.11 -13.84 6.01
CA LEU A 39 9.68 -13.63 6.19
C LEU A 39 9.33 -12.14 6.28
N MET A 40 10.10 -11.37 7.03
CA MET A 40 9.89 -9.93 7.16
C MET A 40 10.17 -9.20 5.84
N ILE A 41 11.21 -9.59 5.11
CA ILE A 41 11.51 -9.06 3.77
C ILE A 41 10.40 -9.42 2.79
N ALA A 42 9.88 -10.63 2.84
CA ALA A 42 8.76 -11.05 1.98
C ALA A 42 7.49 -10.23 2.26
N ALA A 43 7.17 -9.97 3.53
CA ALA A 43 6.07 -9.10 3.91
C ALA A 43 6.28 -7.67 3.40
N GLN A 44 7.49 -7.12 3.55
CA GLN A 44 7.84 -5.80 3.00
C GLN A 44 7.70 -5.77 1.48
N PHE A 45 8.16 -6.82 0.80
CA PHE A 45 8.06 -6.92 -0.65
C PHE A 45 6.60 -6.85 -1.14
N VAL A 46 5.71 -7.63 -0.53
CA VAL A 46 4.28 -7.61 -0.86
C VAL A 46 3.66 -6.24 -0.54
N HIS A 47 3.97 -5.68 0.62
CA HIS A 47 3.52 -4.35 1.02
C HIS A 47 3.95 -3.28 0.02
N ASP A 48 5.22 -3.26 -0.35
CA ASP A 48 5.79 -2.24 -1.25
C ASP A 48 5.18 -2.28 -2.64
N HIS A 49 4.89 -3.47 -3.18
CA HIS A 49 4.26 -3.59 -4.49
C HIS A 49 2.83 -3.02 -4.49
N VAL A 50 2.05 -3.30 -3.46
CA VAL A 50 0.69 -2.76 -3.32
C VAL A 50 0.73 -1.25 -3.11
N MET A 51 1.62 -0.77 -2.24
CA MET A 51 1.80 0.66 -1.98
C MET A 51 2.25 1.41 -3.23
N HIS A 52 3.21 0.86 -3.96
CA HIS A 52 3.72 1.49 -5.17
C HIS A 52 2.62 1.59 -6.23
N PHE A 53 1.90 0.49 -6.47
CA PHE A 53 0.84 0.47 -7.47
C PHE A 53 -0.27 1.47 -7.16
N TYR A 54 -0.85 1.41 -5.94
CA TYR A 54 -2.00 2.24 -5.60
C TYR A 54 -1.62 3.66 -5.15
N HIS A 55 -0.66 3.81 -4.25
CA HIS A 55 -0.44 5.08 -3.56
C HIS A 55 0.65 5.96 -4.19
N LEU A 56 1.52 5.38 -5.00
CA LEU A 56 2.55 6.14 -5.72
C LEU A 56 2.26 6.27 -7.22
N HIS A 57 1.67 5.26 -7.84
CA HIS A 57 1.53 5.22 -9.30
C HIS A 57 0.10 5.42 -9.81
N ALA A 58 -0.92 4.92 -9.12
CA ALA A 58 -2.30 4.97 -9.62
C ALA A 58 -2.79 6.39 -9.93
N LEU A 59 -2.39 7.38 -9.16
CA LEU A 59 -2.79 8.77 -9.37
C LEU A 59 -2.20 9.41 -10.64
N ASP A 60 -1.26 8.74 -11.31
CA ASP A 60 -0.76 9.19 -12.61
C ASP A 60 -1.77 8.95 -13.75
N TRP A 61 -2.76 8.07 -13.54
CA TRP A 61 -3.74 7.69 -14.55
C TRP A 61 -5.19 7.58 -14.04
N VAL A 62 -5.42 7.58 -12.73
CA VAL A 62 -6.76 7.59 -12.11
C VAL A 62 -7.23 9.01 -11.87
N ASP A 63 -8.34 9.36 -12.48
CA ASP A 63 -9.03 10.63 -12.29
C ASP A 63 -10.04 10.52 -11.13
N VAL A 64 -9.64 10.98 -9.95
CA VAL A 64 -10.46 10.90 -8.74
C VAL A 64 -11.75 11.73 -8.86
N VAL A 65 -11.71 12.87 -9.52
CA VAL A 65 -12.87 13.76 -9.64
C VAL A 65 -13.88 13.21 -10.65
N SER A 66 -13.44 12.60 -11.74
CA SER A 66 -14.33 12.00 -12.73
C SER A 66 -15.11 10.79 -12.17
N ALA A 67 -14.59 10.13 -11.14
CA ALA A 67 -15.30 9.05 -10.44
C ALA A 67 -16.68 9.47 -9.89
N LEU A 68 -16.92 10.76 -9.68
CA LEU A 68 -18.23 11.28 -9.28
C LEU A 68 -19.31 11.14 -10.37
N GLN A 69 -18.92 10.96 -11.62
CA GLN A 69 -19.83 10.82 -12.78
C GLN A 69 -20.18 9.36 -13.05
N ALA A 70 -19.51 8.41 -12.37
CA ALA A 70 -19.72 6.99 -12.58
C ALA A 70 -21.13 6.53 -12.18
N ASP A 71 -21.68 5.57 -12.94
CA ASP A 71 -22.85 4.82 -12.51
C ASP A 71 -22.44 3.69 -11.55
N PRO A 72 -22.92 3.67 -10.29
CA PRO A 72 -22.55 2.65 -9.32
C PRO A 72 -22.93 1.23 -9.73
N LYS A 73 -23.97 1.04 -10.55
CA LYS A 73 -24.37 -0.28 -11.04
C LYS A 73 -23.41 -0.76 -12.11
N GLN A 74 -23.08 0.10 -13.08
CA GLN A 74 -22.10 -0.22 -14.12
C GLN A 74 -20.70 -0.44 -13.51
N THR A 75 -20.32 0.35 -12.50
CA THR A 75 -19.08 0.13 -11.75
C THR A 75 -19.05 -1.25 -11.07
N SER A 76 -20.17 -1.67 -10.49
CA SER A 76 -20.32 -3.00 -9.89
C SER A 76 -20.18 -4.11 -10.93
N GLU A 77 -20.85 -3.97 -12.07
CA GLU A 77 -20.79 -4.93 -13.18
C GLU A 77 -19.34 -5.04 -13.71
N LEU A 78 -18.66 -3.91 -13.89
CA LEU A 78 -17.25 -3.87 -14.28
C LEU A 78 -16.36 -4.59 -13.26
N ALA A 79 -16.48 -4.27 -11.98
CA ALA A 79 -15.67 -4.88 -10.93
C ALA A 79 -15.87 -6.40 -10.86
N GLN A 80 -17.11 -6.86 -10.94
CA GLN A 80 -17.45 -8.28 -10.91
C GLN A 80 -17.02 -9.04 -12.17
N SER A 81 -16.90 -8.36 -13.30
CA SER A 81 -16.37 -8.96 -14.53
C SER A 81 -14.87 -9.24 -14.45
N ILE A 82 -14.15 -8.53 -13.59
CA ILE A 82 -12.70 -8.66 -13.44
C ILE A 82 -12.33 -9.65 -12.35
N SER A 83 -13.02 -9.62 -11.21
CA SER A 83 -12.70 -10.47 -10.07
C SER A 83 -13.90 -10.70 -9.14
N ALA A 84 -13.81 -11.72 -8.30
CA ALA A 84 -14.77 -12.01 -7.23
C ALA A 84 -14.55 -11.12 -5.98
N TRP A 85 -14.22 -9.85 -6.16
CA TRP A 85 -13.98 -8.94 -5.06
C TRP A 85 -15.26 -8.68 -4.24
N PRO A 86 -15.27 -8.93 -2.91
CA PRO A 86 -16.49 -8.89 -2.11
C PRO A 86 -17.13 -7.50 -1.99
N LYS A 87 -16.30 -6.43 -2.02
CA LYS A 87 -16.75 -5.04 -1.88
C LYS A 87 -17.10 -4.41 -3.23
N SER A 88 -17.85 -5.11 -4.04
CA SER A 88 -18.17 -4.70 -5.41
C SER A 88 -19.67 -4.45 -5.67
N SER A 89 -20.47 -4.31 -4.61
CA SER A 89 -21.91 -4.06 -4.77
C SER A 89 -22.23 -2.63 -5.23
N PRO A 90 -23.34 -2.41 -5.94
CA PRO A 90 -23.78 -1.05 -6.32
C PRO A 90 -23.99 -0.13 -5.10
N GLY A 91 -24.43 -0.68 -3.96
CA GLY A 91 -24.56 0.06 -2.69
C GLY A 91 -23.22 0.57 -2.20
N TYR A 92 -22.20 -0.29 -2.21
CA TYR A 92 -20.84 0.09 -1.81
C TYR A 92 -20.30 1.26 -2.66
N PHE A 93 -20.45 1.20 -3.98
CA PHE A 93 -19.96 2.26 -4.87
C PHE A 93 -20.76 3.57 -4.71
N ARG A 94 -22.07 3.49 -4.43
CA ARG A 94 -22.88 4.67 -4.12
C ARG A 94 -22.41 5.35 -2.82
N ASP A 95 -22.16 4.59 -1.79
CA ASP A 95 -21.69 5.12 -0.50
C ASP A 95 -20.28 5.73 -0.65
N LEU A 96 -19.43 5.11 -1.46
CA LEU A 96 -18.13 5.65 -1.78
C LEU A 96 -18.22 6.98 -2.53
N GLN A 97 -19.07 7.07 -3.56
CA GLN A 97 -19.30 8.31 -4.29
C GLN A 97 -19.81 9.44 -3.37
N PHE A 98 -20.71 9.13 -2.45
CA PHE A 98 -21.20 10.12 -1.50
C PHE A 98 -20.09 10.68 -0.61
N ARG A 99 -19.19 9.83 -0.13
CA ARG A 99 -18.01 10.26 0.65
C ARG A 99 -17.05 11.06 -0.21
N LEU A 100 -16.78 10.60 -1.43
CA LEU A 100 -15.90 11.26 -2.38
C LEU A 100 -16.42 12.64 -2.77
N LYS A 101 -17.72 12.79 -2.96
CA LYS A 101 -18.38 14.09 -3.24
C LYS A 101 -18.08 15.09 -2.14
N LYS A 102 -18.26 14.72 -0.87
CA LYS A 102 -17.94 15.60 0.26
C LYS A 102 -16.47 16.00 0.31
N PHE A 103 -15.60 15.06 -0.04
CA PHE A 103 -14.16 15.33 -0.10
C PHE A 103 -13.83 16.34 -1.23
N VAL A 104 -14.38 16.16 -2.42
CA VAL A 104 -14.17 17.07 -3.55
C VAL A 104 -14.73 18.46 -3.24
N GLU A 105 -15.93 18.53 -2.63
CA GLU A 105 -16.58 19.79 -2.25
C GLU A 105 -15.79 20.55 -1.15
N SER A 106 -14.96 19.89 -0.38
CA SER A 106 -14.11 20.55 0.61
C SER A 106 -13.01 21.44 -0.02
N GLY A 107 -12.70 21.24 -1.29
CA GLY A 107 -11.62 21.93 -2.00
C GLY A 107 -10.21 21.54 -1.57
N GLN A 108 -10.07 20.61 -0.63
CA GLN A 108 -8.78 20.17 -0.08
C GLN A 108 -8.30 18.88 -0.74
N LEU A 109 -8.22 18.88 -2.06
CA LEU A 109 -7.89 17.67 -2.83
C LEU A 109 -6.42 17.26 -2.74
N GLY A 110 -5.50 18.20 -2.54
CA GLY A 110 -4.07 17.91 -2.49
C GLY A 110 -3.61 17.10 -3.73
N PRO A 111 -2.93 15.96 -3.55
CA PRO A 111 -2.48 15.13 -4.67
C PRO A 111 -3.62 14.49 -5.48
N PHE A 112 -4.86 14.55 -5.00
CA PHE A 112 -6.05 14.07 -5.73
C PHE A 112 -6.69 15.15 -6.60
N ALA A 113 -6.13 16.35 -6.61
CA ALA A 113 -6.51 17.40 -7.55
C ALA A 113 -6.09 16.97 -8.95
N ASN A 114 -7.08 16.56 -9.71
CA ASN A 114 -6.91 16.00 -11.03
C ASN A 114 -6.14 16.86 -11.99
N ALA A 115 -5.50 16.18 -12.90
CA ALA A 115 -4.87 16.80 -14.04
C ALA A 115 -3.97 17.97 -13.65
N TYR A 116 -3.40 17.89 -12.49
CA TYR A 116 -2.40 18.82 -12.02
C TYR A 116 -1.34 19.11 -13.12
N TRP A 117 -1.03 18.07 -13.93
CA TRP A 117 -0.11 18.16 -15.07
C TRP A 117 -0.79 18.25 -16.43
N GLY A 118 -2.10 18.09 -16.54
CA GLY A 118 -2.75 17.83 -17.83
C GLY A 118 -2.29 16.50 -18.47
N ASN A 119 -2.10 15.46 -17.64
CA ASN A 119 -1.52 14.19 -18.09
C ASN A 119 -2.45 13.47 -19.10
N PRO A 120 -1.98 13.14 -20.32
CA PRO A 120 -2.77 12.43 -21.34
C PRO A 120 -3.14 10.99 -20.94
N ALA A 121 -2.59 10.44 -19.86
CA ALA A 121 -2.93 9.13 -19.34
C ALA A 121 -4.30 9.09 -18.61
N TYR A 122 -4.93 10.22 -18.32
CA TYR A 122 -6.29 10.27 -17.76
C TYR A 122 -7.36 9.96 -18.82
N GLN A 123 -7.47 8.68 -19.16
CA GLN A 123 -8.38 8.20 -20.22
C GLN A 123 -9.35 7.12 -19.73
N LEU A 124 -9.34 6.79 -18.44
CA LEU A 124 -10.24 5.81 -17.89
C LEU A 124 -11.69 6.34 -17.87
N PRO A 125 -12.69 5.48 -18.16
CA PRO A 125 -14.08 5.83 -17.93
C PRO A 125 -14.35 6.05 -16.44
N ALA A 126 -15.39 6.79 -16.13
CA ALA A 126 -15.74 7.18 -14.77
C ALA A 126 -15.90 5.95 -13.83
N GLU A 127 -16.48 4.87 -14.34
CA GLU A 127 -16.68 3.60 -13.63
C GLU A 127 -15.34 2.95 -13.21
N ALA A 128 -14.37 2.95 -14.12
CA ALA A 128 -13.03 2.43 -13.82
C ALA A 128 -12.31 3.33 -12.81
N ASN A 129 -12.47 4.64 -12.90
CA ASN A 129 -11.94 5.57 -11.91
C ASN A 129 -12.56 5.35 -10.53
N LEU A 130 -13.88 5.16 -10.44
CA LEU A 130 -14.55 4.88 -9.16
C LEU A 130 -14.08 3.55 -8.56
N MET A 131 -13.95 2.50 -9.37
CA MET A 131 -13.40 1.22 -8.94
C MET A 131 -11.96 1.38 -8.44
N ALA A 132 -11.11 2.11 -9.17
CA ALA A 132 -9.72 2.34 -8.78
C ALA A 132 -9.60 3.13 -7.47
N VAL A 133 -10.46 4.14 -7.24
CA VAL A 133 -10.54 4.86 -5.96
C VAL A 133 -10.94 3.92 -4.82
N ALA A 134 -11.88 2.99 -5.06
CA ALA A 134 -12.27 2.00 -4.08
C ALA A 134 -11.10 1.10 -3.67
N HIS A 135 -10.35 0.60 -4.64
CA HIS A 135 -9.15 -0.21 -4.42
C HIS A 135 -8.04 0.57 -3.71
N TYR A 136 -7.83 1.83 -4.06
CA TYR A 136 -6.87 2.72 -3.38
C TYR A 136 -7.16 2.81 -1.88
N LEU A 137 -8.42 3.02 -1.51
CA LEU A 137 -8.83 3.10 -0.11
C LEU A 137 -8.75 1.74 0.61
N GLU A 138 -9.05 0.66 -0.08
CA GLU A 138 -8.91 -0.68 0.47
C GLU A 138 -7.43 -1.02 0.71
N ALA A 139 -6.55 -0.68 -0.21
CA ALA A 139 -5.11 -0.87 -0.06
C ALA A 139 -4.56 -0.10 1.16
N LEU A 140 -5.07 1.11 1.45
CA LEU A 140 -4.72 1.85 2.67
C LEU A 140 -5.11 1.08 3.95
N ALA A 141 -6.29 0.45 3.98
CA ALA A 141 -6.73 -0.35 5.12
C ALA A 141 -5.93 -1.66 5.24
N TRP A 142 -5.68 -2.33 4.12
CA TRP A 142 -4.96 -3.60 4.03
C TRP A 142 -3.51 -3.52 4.55
N GLN A 143 -2.86 -2.37 4.44
CA GLN A 143 -1.52 -2.18 5.01
C GLN A 143 -1.42 -2.61 6.47
N ARG A 144 -2.48 -2.35 7.26
CA ARG A 144 -2.51 -2.71 8.69
C ARG A 144 -2.47 -4.20 8.92
N GLU A 145 -2.91 -4.99 7.96
CA GLU A 145 -2.93 -6.45 8.05
C GLU A 145 -1.56 -7.02 7.68
N VAL A 146 -1.00 -6.62 6.55
CA VAL A 146 0.28 -7.18 6.08
C VAL A 146 1.45 -6.84 7.00
N VAL A 147 1.46 -5.65 7.60
CA VAL A 147 2.53 -5.24 8.52
C VAL A 147 2.47 -5.92 9.89
N GLN A 148 1.44 -6.71 10.19
CA GLN A 148 1.39 -7.51 11.41
C GLN A 148 2.56 -8.49 11.50
N ILE A 149 3.05 -9.00 10.38
CA ILE A 149 4.25 -9.84 10.32
C ILE A 149 5.45 -9.09 10.91
N HIS A 150 5.64 -7.81 10.57
CA HIS A 150 6.69 -6.98 11.16
C HIS A 150 6.50 -6.77 12.66
N THR A 151 5.26 -6.66 13.12
CA THR A 151 4.96 -6.48 14.55
C THR A 151 5.21 -7.77 15.33
N ILE A 152 4.84 -8.93 14.77
CA ILE A 152 5.05 -10.24 15.39
C ILE A 152 6.55 -10.51 15.57
N PHE A 153 7.33 -10.38 14.51
CA PHE A 153 8.75 -10.73 14.52
C PHE A 153 9.68 -9.59 14.95
N GLY A 154 9.23 -8.35 14.87
CA GLY A 154 10.05 -7.17 15.16
C GLY A 154 9.48 -6.26 16.26
N GLY A 155 8.37 -6.63 16.88
CA GLY A 155 7.76 -5.91 18.00
C GLY A 155 6.99 -4.66 17.63
N LYS A 156 7.17 -4.11 16.44
CA LYS A 156 6.49 -2.90 15.96
C LYS A 156 6.59 -2.72 14.45
N ASN A 157 5.72 -1.88 13.90
CA ASN A 157 5.83 -1.24 12.60
C ASN A 157 5.38 0.23 12.72
N PRO A 158 6.06 1.23 12.15
CA PRO A 158 7.31 1.14 11.38
C PRO A 158 8.55 0.88 12.25
N HIS A 159 9.64 0.60 11.58
CA HIS A 159 10.97 0.42 12.17
C HIS A 159 11.06 -0.75 13.17
N PRO A 160 10.79 -1.99 12.72
CA PRO A 160 10.86 -3.17 13.59
C PRO A 160 12.25 -3.39 14.20
N SER A 161 12.28 -3.93 15.41
CA SER A 161 13.48 -4.16 16.18
C SER A 161 13.90 -5.64 16.08
N PHE A 162 14.59 -6.02 14.99
CA PHE A 162 15.03 -7.41 14.77
C PHE A 162 16.52 -7.50 14.45
N LEU A 163 17.28 -6.43 14.69
CA LEU A 163 18.62 -6.24 14.13
C LEU A 163 19.75 -6.84 14.95
N ILE A 164 19.52 -7.18 16.21
CA ILE A 164 20.55 -7.81 17.05
C ILE A 164 20.62 -9.28 16.67
N GLY A 165 21.54 -9.61 15.75
CA GLY A 165 21.78 -10.99 15.34
C GLY A 165 20.54 -11.74 14.82
N GLY A 166 19.50 -11.01 14.39
CA GLY A 166 18.24 -11.62 14.03
C GLY A 166 17.52 -12.25 15.22
N ALA A 167 17.71 -11.72 16.43
CA ALA A 167 16.99 -12.20 17.60
C ALA A 167 15.48 -12.11 17.35
N PRO A 168 14.76 -13.24 17.34
CA PRO A 168 13.33 -13.22 17.13
C PRO A 168 12.65 -12.56 18.32
N SER A 169 11.48 -11.94 18.07
CA SER A 169 10.53 -11.71 19.13
C SER A 169 10.21 -13.04 19.78
N PRO A 170 10.13 -13.14 21.11
CA PRO A 170 9.64 -14.34 21.74
C PRO A 170 8.17 -14.54 21.33
N ILE A 171 7.93 -15.58 20.58
CA ILE A 171 6.61 -16.01 20.16
C ILE A 171 6.25 -17.24 20.97
#